data_a55aaade143061f751e6f6de3cc39c47
#
_entry.id   a55aaade143061f751e6f6de3cc39c47
#
_cell.length_a   1.000
_cell.length_b   1.000
_cell.length_c   1.000
_cell.angle_alpha   90.00
_cell.angle_beta   90.00
_cell.angle_gamma   90.00
#
_symmetry.space_group_name_H-M   'P 1'
#
loop_
_entity.id
_entity.type
_entity.pdbx_description
1 polymer ?
#
loop_
_entity_poly.entity_id
_entity_poly.type
_entity_poly.pdbx_seq_one_letter_code
_entity_poly.pdbx_strand_id
1 'polypeptide(L)'
;MFICEVTKPYAHKKLLASLKSMEPEIVGQRLDKYKLTSIIQDTLDQFKVEVEFQNTPNVPKDEINMNAGYSQGIDKWNDPDVYATNLDLLFNDKQRTYSFSKEGFDELVVRINDAIGHERIHQRQARKRKFKVQGTPYKGPGKDKAERDYLGQPDEVEAFSYNIASELLRRHDKETIINAFRTGDLSILKDSVNFVAYLSSFEDTDNKTMRNLINKILKYLENLD
;
A
#
# COMPACT_ATOMS: atom_id res chain seq x y z
N MET A 1 27.17 10.72 -5.01
CA MET A 1 26.09 10.27 -5.92
C MET A 1 25.52 8.99 -5.33
N PHE A 2 24.44 9.08 -4.54
CA PHE A 2 23.80 7.92 -3.93
C PHE A 2 22.89 7.30 -4.98
N ILE A 3 23.25 6.14 -5.47
CA ILE A 3 22.39 5.30 -6.32
C ILE A 3 21.26 4.84 -5.39
N CYS A 4 20.07 5.39 -5.60
CA CYS A 4 18.87 4.87 -4.98
C CYS A 4 18.61 3.49 -5.64
N GLU A 5 19.01 2.42 -4.97
CA GLU A 5 18.63 1.07 -5.41
C GLU A 5 17.12 0.96 -5.35
N VAL A 6 16.50 1.07 -6.52
CA VAL A 6 15.10 0.67 -6.69
C VAL A 6 15.05 -0.82 -6.40
N THR A 7 14.44 -1.15 -5.30
CA THR A 7 14.39 -2.55 -4.84
C THR A 7 13.61 -3.38 -5.82
N LYS A 8 14.21 -4.49 -6.22
CA LYS A 8 13.59 -5.49 -7.09
C LYS A 8 12.22 -5.91 -6.55
N PRO A 9 11.23 -6.13 -7.41
CA PRO A 9 9.86 -6.54 -7.04
C PRO A 9 9.77 -7.91 -6.34
N TYR A 10 10.90 -8.53 -6.02
CA TYR A 10 11.01 -9.91 -5.53
C TYR A 10 10.32 -10.16 -4.18
N ALA A 11 10.36 -9.20 -3.26
CA ALA A 11 9.72 -9.35 -1.94
C ALA A 11 8.19 -9.40 -2.05
N HIS A 12 7.61 -8.67 -3.01
CA HIS A 12 6.17 -8.62 -3.21
C HIS A 12 5.61 -9.85 -3.90
N LYS A 13 6.35 -10.50 -4.79
CA LYS A 13 5.92 -11.75 -5.44
C LYS A 13 5.69 -12.86 -4.41
N LYS A 14 6.58 -13.00 -3.42
CA LYS A 14 6.42 -14.01 -2.36
C LYS A 14 5.21 -13.70 -1.46
N LEU A 15 5.04 -12.44 -1.07
CA LEU A 15 3.88 -12.01 -0.30
C LEU A 15 2.57 -12.28 -1.06
N LEU A 16 2.50 -11.83 -2.30
CA LEU A 16 1.33 -12.05 -3.16
C LEU A 16 1.00 -13.54 -3.34
N ALA A 17 2.01 -14.39 -3.55
CA ALA A 17 1.82 -15.84 -3.66
C ALA A 17 1.27 -16.45 -2.36
N SER A 18 1.79 -16.03 -1.21
CA SER A 18 1.29 -16.47 0.10
C SER A 18 -0.13 -15.98 0.37
N LEU A 19 -0.46 -14.74 0.03
CA LEU A 19 -1.83 -14.23 0.16
C LEU A 19 -2.80 -15.01 -0.74
N LYS A 20 -2.42 -15.33 -1.97
CA LYS A 20 -3.25 -16.15 -2.87
C LYS A 20 -3.50 -17.56 -2.36
N SER A 21 -2.61 -18.13 -1.56
CA SER A 21 -2.80 -19.47 -1.00
C SER A 21 -3.96 -19.58 0.00
N MET A 22 -4.49 -18.45 0.50
CA MET A 22 -5.68 -18.41 1.37
C MET A 22 -7.00 -18.67 0.60
N GLU A 23 -6.98 -18.70 -0.73
CA GLU A 23 -8.19 -18.80 -1.56
C GLU A 23 -9.13 -19.95 -1.15
N PRO A 24 -8.66 -21.18 -0.92
CA PRO A 24 -9.54 -22.29 -0.55
C PRO A 24 -10.25 -22.11 0.80
N GLU A 25 -9.68 -21.29 1.69
CA GLU A 25 -10.23 -21.03 3.01
C GLU A 25 -11.21 -19.85 3.02
N ILE A 26 -11.18 -18.99 1.99
CA ILE A 26 -11.95 -17.73 1.97
C ILE A 26 -13.04 -17.75 0.90
N VAL A 27 -12.71 -18.17 -0.34
CA VAL A 27 -13.66 -18.08 -1.45
C VAL A 27 -14.81 -19.07 -1.28
N GLY A 28 -16.04 -18.55 -1.40
CA GLY A 28 -17.27 -19.34 -1.22
C GLY A 28 -17.60 -19.70 0.24
N GLN A 29 -16.75 -19.29 1.20
CA GLN A 29 -17.00 -19.51 2.62
C GLN A 29 -17.74 -18.31 3.23
N ARG A 30 -18.51 -18.60 4.29
CA ARG A 30 -19.10 -17.56 5.15
C ARG A 30 -18.32 -17.48 6.44
N LEU A 31 -17.47 -16.46 6.55
CA LEU A 31 -16.51 -16.29 7.64
C LEU A 31 -16.96 -15.17 8.57
N ASP A 32 -16.82 -15.36 9.87
CA ASP A 32 -16.87 -14.26 10.81
C ASP A 32 -15.54 -13.46 10.81
N LYS A 33 -15.56 -12.30 11.43
CA LYS A 33 -14.41 -11.37 11.47
C LYS A 33 -13.18 -12.01 12.10
N TYR A 34 -13.37 -12.79 13.17
CA TYR A 34 -12.28 -13.43 13.91
C TYR A 34 -11.59 -14.48 13.04
N LYS A 35 -12.39 -15.35 12.40
CA LYS A 35 -11.85 -16.40 11.53
C LYS A 35 -11.13 -15.82 10.31
N LEU A 36 -11.71 -14.79 9.68
CA LEU A 36 -11.08 -14.12 8.54
C LEU A 36 -9.75 -13.46 8.96
N THR A 37 -9.73 -12.73 10.09
CA THR A 37 -8.52 -12.11 10.62
C THR A 37 -7.45 -13.17 10.95
N SER A 38 -7.86 -14.30 11.56
CA SER A 38 -6.93 -15.40 11.86
C SER A 38 -6.29 -15.99 10.60
N ILE A 39 -7.06 -16.25 9.54
CA ILE A 39 -6.52 -16.78 8.27
C ILE A 39 -5.47 -15.81 7.69
N ILE A 40 -5.77 -14.51 7.71
CA ILE A 40 -4.85 -13.48 7.21
C ILE A 40 -3.61 -13.40 8.11
N GLN A 41 -3.76 -13.42 9.43
CA GLN A 41 -2.65 -13.40 10.39
C GLN A 41 -1.72 -14.61 10.18
N ASP A 42 -2.26 -15.83 10.11
CA ASP A 42 -1.49 -17.06 9.93
C ASP A 42 -0.64 -17.00 8.64
N THR A 43 -1.19 -16.38 7.59
CA THR A 43 -0.47 -16.17 6.33
C THR A 43 0.60 -15.10 6.43
N LEU A 44 0.33 -14.01 7.16
CA LEU A 44 1.22 -12.86 7.26
C LEU A 44 2.28 -12.99 8.36
N ASP A 45 2.14 -13.97 9.24
CA ASP A 45 3.07 -14.24 10.34
C ASP A 45 4.52 -14.43 9.87
N GLN A 46 4.70 -15.22 8.81
CA GLN A 46 6.01 -15.42 8.19
C GLN A 46 6.65 -14.14 7.64
N PHE A 47 5.86 -13.08 7.48
CA PHE A 47 6.29 -11.77 7.01
C PHE A 47 6.44 -10.77 8.16
N LYS A 48 6.21 -11.20 9.40
CA LYS A 48 6.28 -10.34 10.58
C LYS A 48 5.35 -9.12 10.47
N VAL A 49 4.12 -9.37 10.05
CA VAL A 49 3.03 -8.39 10.01
C VAL A 49 2.00 -8.80 11.05
N GLU A 50 1.73 -7.92 11.98
CA GLU A 50 0.65 -8.08 12.96
C GLU A 50 -0.69 -7.70 12.33
N VAL A 51 -1.71 -8.55 12.48
CA VAL A 51 -3.03 -8.28 11.93
C VAL A 51 -4.02 -8.10 13.06
N GLU A 52 -4.61 -6.92 13.11
CA GLU A 52 -5.67 -6.57 14.05
C GLU A 52 -6.96 -6.25 13.30
N PHE A 53 -8.08 -6.17 14.02
CA PHE A 53 -9.30 -5.66 13.43
C PHE A 53 -10.06 -4.73 14.38
N GLN A 54 -10.80 -3.81 13.76
CA GLN A 54 -11.65 -2.86 14.45
C GLN A 54 -13.05 -2.86 13.83
N ASN A 55 -14.05 -2.61 14.67
CA ASN A 55 -15.43 -2.42 14.21
C ASN A 55 -15.74 -0.92 14.14
N THR A 56 -16.32 -0.50 13.01
CA THR A 56 -16.65 0.91 12.81
C THR A 56 -17.93 1.05 11.97
N PRO A 57 -18.80 2.02 12.29
CA PRO A 57 -19.99 2.30 11.47
C PRO A 57 -19.67 2.92 10.12
N ASN A 58 -18.43 3.41 9.93
CA ASN A 58 -18.03 4.14 8.73
C ASN A 58 -17.68 3.22 7.54
N VAL A 59 -17.56 1.91 7.76
CA VAL A 59 -17.36 0.94 6.67
C VAL A 59 -18.73 0.49 6.17
N PRO A 60 -19.00 0.56 4.86
CA PRO A 60 -20.24 0.02 4.29
C PRO A 60 -20.40 -1.48 4.57
N LYS A 61 -21.65 -1.98 4.50
CA LYS A 61 -21.88 -3.42 4.56
C LYS A 61 -21.22 -4.10 3.37
N ASP A 62 -20.76 -5.32 3.59
CA ASP A 62 -20.09 -6.18 2.62
C ASP A 62 -18.73 -5.64 2.12
N GLU A 63 -18.25 -4.55 2.72
CA GLU A 63 -16.92 -4.02 2.50
C GLU A 63 -16.00 -4.24 3.69
N ILE A 64 -14.70 -4.30 3.42
CA ILE A 64 -13.63 -4.29 4.41
C ILE A 64 -12.68 -3.17 4.01
N ASN A 65 -12.50 -2.20 4.90
CA ASN A 65 -11.44 -1.22 4.76
C ASN A 65 -10.19 -1.69 5.51
N MET A 66 -9.06 -1.12 5.18
CA MET A 66 -7.82 -1.48 5.84
C MET A 66 -6.89 -0.28 5.95
N ASN A 67 -6.13 -0.27 7.03
CA ASN A 67 -4.98 0.60 7.22
C ASN A 67 -3.75 -0.27 7.48
N ALA A 68 -2.60 0.19 7.07
CA ALA A 68 -1.34 -0.42 7.46
C ALA A 68 -0.44 0.65 8.06
N GLY A 69 0.52 0.23 8.87
CA GLY A 69 1.47 1.13 9.48
C GLY A 69 2.81 0.45 9.76
N TYR A 70 3.87 1.24 9.72
CA TYR A 70 5.20 0.84 10.12
C TYR A 70 5.65 1.60 11.36
N SER A 71 5.95 0.87 12.42
CA SER A 71 6.40 1.42 13.70
C SER A 71 7.93 1.47 13.77
N GLN A 72 8.51 2.55 13.28
CA GLN A 72 9.97 2.75 13.22
C GLN A 72 10.67 2.55 14.59
N GLY A 73 10.01 2.89 15.68
CA GLY A 73 10.60 2.83 17.03
C GLY A 73 10.80 1.41 17.58
N ILE A 74 10.08 0.42 17.04
CA ILE A 74 10.18 -0.98 17.46
C ILE A 74 10.92 -1.87 16.47
N ASP A 75 11.15 -1.43 15.24
CA ASP A 75 11.95 -2.20 14.29
C ASP A 75 13.41 -2.20 14.72
N LYS A 76 13.86 -3.35 15.21
CA LYS A 76 15.25 -3.60 15.52
C LYS A 76 15.87 -4.38 14.38
N TRP A 77 16.99 -3.91 13.90
CA TRP A 77 17.74 -4.57 12.83
C TRP A 77 18.02 -6.04 13.20
N ASN A 78 17.56 -6.95 12.35
CA ASN A 78 17.75 -8.41 12.50
C ASN A 78 17.09 -9.05 13.73
N ASP A 79 16.14 -8.41 14.37
CA ASP A 79 15.35 -9.06 15.40
C ASP A 79 14.25 -9.91 14.74
N PRO A 80 14.30 -11.25 14.84
CA PRO A 80 13.34 -12.14 14.18
C PRO A 80 11.94 -12.06 14.80
N ASP A 81 11.82 -11.54 16.02
CA ASP A 81 10.58 -11.52 16.80
C ASP A 81 9.84 -10.18 16.72
N VAL A 82 10.39 -9.20 16.02
CA VAL A 82 9.79 -7.88 15.90
C VAL A 82 8.76 -7.80 14.78
N TYR A 83 7.52 -7.53 15.15
CA TYR A 83 6.43 -7.15 14.26
C TYR A 83 6.37 -5.62 14.18
N ALA A 84 7.12 -5.04 13.27
CA ALA A 84 7.18 -3.59 13.11
C ALA A 84 6.16 -3.06 12.10
N THR A 85 5.47 -3.94 11.39
CA THR A 85 4.39 -3.61 10.44
C THR A 85 3.09 -4.18 10.99
N ASN A 86 2.05 -3.36 11.03
CA ASN A 86 0.69 -3.78 11.37
C ASN A 86 -0.25 -3.60 10.17
N LEU A 87 -1.31 -4.40 10.16
CA LEU A 87 -2.43 -4.32 9.24
C LEU A 87 -3.72 -4.32 10.03
N ASP A 88 -4.44 -3.21 10.05
CA ASP A 88 -5.74 -3.08 10.68
C ASP A 88 -6.84 -3.34 9.65
N LEU A 89 -7.67 -4.34 9.88
CA LEU A 89 -8.86 -4.62 9.09
C LEU A 89 -10.06 -3.90 9.73
N LEU A 90 -10.72 -3.04 8.97
CA LEU A 90 -11.86 -2.26 9.45
C LEU A 90 -13.15 -2.89 8.93
N PHE A 91 -13.97 -3.38 9.84
CA PHE A 91 -15.23 -4.05 9.56
C PHE A 91 -16.44 -3.18 9.93
N ASN A 92 -17.54 -3.36 9.20
CA ASN A 92 -18.81 -2.78 9.61
C ASN A 92 -19.23 -3.33 10.98
N ASP A 93 -19.61 -2.44 11.91
CA ASP A 93 -19.96 -2.80 13.30
C ASP A 93 -21.19 -3.71 13.42
N LYS A 94 -22.15 -3.61 12.47
CA LYS A 94 -23.41 -4.36 12.44
C LYS A 94 -23.32 -5.67 11.64
N GLN A 95 -22.26 -5.86 10.85
CA GLN A 95 -22.10 -7.06 10.05
C GLN A 95 -21.26 -8.10 10.81
N ARG A 96 -21.77 -9.33 10.90
CA ARG A 96 -21.11 -10.41 11.64
C ARG A 96 -20.25 -11.32 10.76
N THR A 97 -20.69 -11.52 9.51
CA THR A 97 -20.05 -12.48 8.59
C THR A 97 -19.84 -11.85 7.22
N TYR A 98 -18.79 -12.31 6.55
CA TYR A 98 -18.39 -11.88 5.21
C TYR A 98 -18.26 -13.09 4.29
N SER A 99 -18.60 -12.91 3.02
CA SER A 99 -18.41 -13.92 1.98
C SER A 99 -17.75 -13.27 0.77
N PHE A 100 -16.82 -13.96 0.17
CA PHE A 100 -16.05 -13.44 -0.96
C PHE A 100 -16.32 -14.27 -2.20
N SER A 101 -16.62 -13.60 -3.32
CA SER A 101 -16.42 -14.17 -4.65
C SER A 101 -14.92 -14.28 -4.94
N LYS A 102 -14.58 -14.95 -6.02
CA LYS A 102 -13.18 -15.00 -6.48
C LYS A 102 -12.61 -13.62 -6.76
N GLU A 103 -13.39 -12.75 -7.42
CA GLU A 103 -13.01 -11.37 -7.73
C GLU A 103 -12.81 -10.54 -6.47
N GLY A 104 -13.72 -10.64 -5.51
CA GLY A 104 -13.60 -9.93 -4.23
C GLY A 104 -12.42 -10.40 -3.38
N PHE A 105 -12.09 -11.69 -3.46
CA PHE A 105 -10.88 -12.24 -2.85
C PHE A 105 -9.61 -11.71 -3.54
N ASP A 106 -9.56 -11.71 -4.87
CA ASP A 106 -8.41 -11.20 -5.61
C ASP A 106 -8.17 -9.71 -5.31
N GLU A 107 -9.24 -8.92 -5.17
CA GLU A 107 -9.15 -7.52 -4.74
C GLU A 107 -8.61 -7.39 -3.32
N LEU A 108 -9.11 -8.18 -2.37
CA LEU A 108 -8.62 -8.21 -0.98
C LEU A 108 -7.11 -8.50 -0.94
N VAL A 109 -6.67 -9.53 -1.66
CA VAL A 109 -5.26 -9.92 -1.75
C VAL A 109 -4.38 -8.80 -2.30
N VAL A 110 -4.84 -8.13 -3.35
CA VAL A 110 -4.11 -7.01 -3.96
C VAL A 110 -4.00 -5.85 -2.99
N ARG A 111 -5.08 -5.48 -2.31
CA ARG A 111 -5.10 -4.37 -1.34
C ARG A 111 -4.17 -4.64 -0.16
N ILE A 112 -4.17 -5.86 0.38
CA ILE A 112 -3.25 -6.26 1.45
C ILE A 112 -1.79 -6.18 0.97
N ASN A 113 -1.50 -6.72 -0.23
CA ASN A 113 -0.16 -6.67 -0.80
C ASN A 113 0.35 -5.24 -1.00
N ASP A 114 -0.48 -4.35 -1.51
CA ASP A 114 -0.13 -2.95 -1.75
C ASP A 114 0.11 -2.20 -0.42
N ALA A 115 -0.76 -2.41 0.57
CA ALA A 115 -0.64 -1.79 1.88
C ALA A 115 0.66 -2.22 2.59
N ILE A 116 0.93 -3.52 2.67
CA ILE A 116 2.16 -4.04 3.28
C ILE A 116 3.39 -3.65 2.45
N GLY A 117 3.27 -3.63 1.13
CA GLY A 117 4.32 -3.18 0.22
C GLY A 117 4.75 -1.75 0.52
N HIS A 118 3.80 -0.86 0.74
CA HIS A 118 4.01 0.53 1.14
C HIS A 118 4.80 0.62 2.45
N GLU A 119 4.36 -0.05 3.49
CA GLU A 119 5.01 -0.01 4.80
C GLU A 119 6.42 -0.61 4.79
N ARG A 120 6.68 -1.58 3.93
CA ARG A 120 8.03 -2.13 3.72
C ARG A 120 8.98 -1.15 3.05
N ILE A 121 8.47 -0.22 2.25
CA ILE A 121 9.29 0.87 1.73
C ILE A 121 9.71 1.77 2.89
N HIS A 122 8.79 2.15 3.77
CA HIS A 122 9.09 2.92 4.98
C HIS A 122 10.10 2.21 5.89
N GLN A 123 9.93 0.92 6.12
CA GLN A 123 10.90 0.12 6.89
C GLN A 123 12.31 0.19 6.28
N ARG A 124 12.45 0.06 4.96
CA ARG A 124 13.76 0.19 4.29
C ARG A 124 14.34 1.59 4.37
N GLN A 125 13.50 2.60 4.23
CA GLN A 125 13.91 4.00 4.37
C GLN A 125 14.42 4.26 5.80
N ALA A 126 13.70 3.79 6.81
CA ALA A 126 14.13 3.89 8.21
C ALA A 126 15.48 3.20 8.46
N ARG A 127 15.64 1.97 7.96
CA ARG A 127 16.92 1.23 8.07
C ARG A 127 18.07 1.95 7.38
N LYS A 128 17.88 2.48 6.17
CA LYS A 128 18.89 3.30 5.47
C LYS A 128 19.31 4.52 6.28
N ARG A 129 18.40 5.12 7.04
CA ARG A 129 18.66 6.26 7.93
C ARG A 129 19.16 5.83 9.32
N LYS A 130 19.41 4.55 9.56
CA LYS A 130 19.75 4.02 10.89
C LYS A 130 18.73 4.44 11.95
N PHE A 131 17.43 4.37 11.58
CA PHE A 131 16.26 4.71 12.42
C PHE A 131 16.20 6.17 12.91
N LYS A 132 16.94 7.09 12.28
CA LYS A 132 16.75 8.51 12.56
C LYS A 132 15.38 8.94 12.06
N VAL A 133 14.61 9.56 12.95
CA VAL A 133 13.29 10.10 12.62
C VAL A 133 13.43 11.19 11.56
N GLN A 134 12.62 11.10 10.51
CA GLN A 134 12.54 12.10 9.46
C GLN A 134 11.08 12.34 9.10
N GLY A 135 10.76 13.59 8.83
CA GLY A 135 9.41 13.99 8.44
C GLY A 135 8.55 14.46 9.61
N THR A 136 7.39 15.00 9.26
CA THR A 136 6.36 15.41 10.20
C THR A 136 5.32 14.29 10.32
N PRO A 137 4.91 13.91 11.53
CA PRO A 137 3.84 12.92 11.68
C PRO A 137 2.56 13.37 10.95
N TYR A 138 1.88 12.42 10.32
CA TYR A 138 0.55 12.67 9.78
C TYR A 138 -0.40 13.08 10.89
N LYS A 139 -1.09 14.19 10.72
CA LYS A 139 -2.00 14.76 11.72
C LYS A 139 -3.49 14.44 11.47
N GLY A 140 -3.77 13.47 10.62
CA GLY A 140 -5.14 13.06 10.30
C GLY A 140 -5.75 13.82 9.11
N PRO A 141 -6.85 13.28 8.53
CA PRO A 141 -7.57 13.89 7.42
C PRO A 141 -8.24 15.20 7.85
N GLY A 142 -8.44 16.11 6.90
CA GLY A 142 -9.31 17.26 7.06
C GLY A 142 -8.65 18.62 7.13
N LYS A 143 -7.38 18.73 6.76
CA LYS A 143 -6.73 20.01 6.48
C LYS A 143 -5.87 19.86 5.23
N ASP A 144 -6.28 20.43 4.13
CA ASP A 144 -5.61 20.38 2.82
C ASP A 144 -4.10 20.61 2.91
N LYS A 145 -3.67 21.50 3.80
CA LYS A 145 -2.25 21.74 4.04
C LYS A 145 -1.56 20.56 4.73
N ALA A 146 -2.19 19.93 5.73
CA ALA A 146 -1.59 18.82 6.46
C ALA A 146 -1.45 17.58 5.58
N GLU A 147 -2.42 17.36 4.71
CA GLU A 147 -2.39 16.28 3.72
C GLU A 147 -1.28 16.52 2.69
N ARG A 148 -1.19 17.74 2.14
CA ARG A 148 -0.09 18.11 1.24
C ARG A 148 1.29 18.01 1.90
N ASP A 149 1.42 18.45 3.15
CA ASP A 149 2.67 18.35 3.90
C ASP A 149 3.06 16.89 4.14
N TYR A 150 2.10 15.99 4.33
CA TYR A 150 2.31 14.56 4.45
C TYR A 150 2.68 13.92 3.11
N LEU A 151 1.82 14.03 2.10
CA LEU A 151 2.04 13.47 0.77
C LEU A 151 3.30 14.02 0.10
N GLY A 152 3.70 15.25 0.42
CA GLY A 152 4.92 15.88 -0.09
C GLY A 152 6.22 15.38 0.54
N GLN A 153 6.18 14.56 1.59
CA GLN A 153 7.39 14.01 2.21
C GLN A 153 8.12 13.08 1.25
N PRO A 154 9.44 13.13 1.18
CA PRO A 154 10.22 12.30 0.25
C PRO A 154 9.98 10.80 0.41
N ASP A 155 9.71 10.35 1.63
CA ASP A 155 9.42 8.95 1.95
C ASP A 155 8.05 8.54 1.40
N GLU A 156 7.03 9.38 1.59
CA GLU A 156 5.69 9.14 1.08
C GLU A 156 5.66 9.15 -0.45
N VAL A 157 6.32 10.13 -1.06
CA VAL A 157 6.45 10.21 -2.53
C VAL A 157 7.09 8.93 -3.09
N GLU A 158 8.08 8.33 -2.40
CA GLU A 158 8.68 7.06 -2.83
C GLU A 158 7.71 5.88 -2.65
N ALA A 159 7.03 5.78 -1.51
CA ALA A 159 6.11 4.69 -1.22
C ALA A 159 4.87 4.74 -2.14
N PHE A 160 4.26 5.90 -2.30
CA PHE A 160 3.13 6.06 -3.22
C PHE A 160 3.50 5.91 -4.69
N SER A 161 4.73 6.24 -5.10
CA SER A 161 5.16 5.98 -6.48
C SER A 161 5.11 4.49 -6.83
N TYR A 162 5.44 3.62 -5.86
CA TYR A 162 5.28 2.17 -5.99
C TYR A 162 3.80 1.77 -6.12
N ASN A 163 2.94 2.28 -5.22
CA ASN A 163 1.52 1.95 -5.25
C ASN A 163 0.87 2.37 -6.57
N ILE A 164 1.13 3.58 -7.04
CA ILE A 164 0.62 4.09 -8.32
C ILE A 164 1.07 3.21 -9.49
N ALA A 165 2.36 2.87 -9.56
CA ALA A 165 2.88 1.99 -10.59
C ALA A 165 2.19 0.61 -10.55
N SER A 166 2.02 0.03 -9.35
CA SER A 166 1.35 -1.25 -9.15
C SER A 166 -0.12 -1.21 -9.56
N GLU A 167 -0.85 -0.13 -9.21
CA GLU A 167 -2.24 0.06 -9.61
C GLU A 167 -2.40 0.13 -11.14
N LEU A 168 -1.55 0.90 -11.80
CA LEU A 168 -1.61 1.07 -13.26
C LEU A 168 -1.23 -0.22 -13.99
N LEU A 169 -0.19 -0.94 -13.52
CA LEU A 169 0.26 -2.21 -14.13
C LEU A 169 -0.77 -3.34 -14.04
N ARG A 170 -1.79 -3.22 -13.21
CA ARG A 170 -2.90 -4.18 -13.18
C ARG A 170 -3.85 -4.05 -14.38
N ARG A 171 -3.86 -2.90 -15.03
CA ARG A 171 -4.80 -2.57 -16.10
C ARG A 171 -4.14 -2.28 -17.44
N HIS A 172 -2.89 -1.86 -17.40
CA HIS A 172 -2.15 -1.38 -18.57
C HIS A 172 -0.76 -2.01 -18.61
N ASP A 173 -0.22 -2.18 -19.82
CA ASP A 173 1.18 -2.55 -19.98
C ASP A 173 2.11 -1.37 -19.68
N LYS A 174 3.36 -1.71 -19.40
CA LYS A 174 4.42 -0.76 -19.00
C LYS A 174 4.59 0.39 -20.00
N GLU A 175 4.60 0.10 -21.28
CA GLU A 175 4.83 1.11 -22.34
C GLU A 175 3.66 2.10 -22.43
N THR A 176 2.44 1.61 -22.33
CA THR A 176 1.23 2.44 -22.26
C THR A 176 1.29 3.41 -21.08
N ILE A 177 1.67 2.94 -19.91
CA ILE A 177 1.79 3.79 -18.70
C ILE A 177 2.88 4.85 -18.89
N ILE A 178 4.07 4.46 -19.36
CA ILE A 178 5.17 5.38 -19.60
C ILE A 178 4.75 6.47 -20.60
N ASN A 179 4.10 6.08 -21.70
CA ASN A 179 3.61 7.03 -22.68
C ASN A 179 2.56 7.99 -22.11
N ALA A 180 1.63 7.49 -21.28
CA ALA A 180 0.62 8.31 -20.62
C ALA A 180 1.25 9.40 -19.73
N PHE A 181 2.31 9.07 -18.98
CA PHE A 181 3.04 10.06 -18.19
C PHE A 181 3.78 11.08 -19.06
N ARG A 182 4.33 10.67 -20.22
CA ARG A 182 5.04 11.57 -21.15
C ARG A 182 4.11 12.52 -21.88
N THR A 183 2.91 12.06 -22.20
CA THR A 183 1.91 12.85 -22.96
C THR A 183 0.91 13.57 -22.06
N GLY A 184 0.86 13.25 -20.76
CA GLY A 184 -0.14 13.76 -19.84
C GLY A 184 -1.53 13.15 -20.07
N ASP A 185 -1.61 11.91 -20.56
CA ASP A 185 -2.89 11.23 -20.78
C ASP A 185 -3.55 10.82 -19.46
N LEU A 186 -4.39 11.72 -18.95
CA LEU A 186 -5.12 11.51 -17.70
C LEU A 186 -6.17 10.39 -17.81
N SER A 187 -6.56 9.93 -19.00
CA SER A 187 -7.53 8.83 -19.13
C SER A 187 -6.96 7.52 -18.57
N ILE A 188 -5.66 7.30 -18.78
CA ILE A 188 -4.92 6.15 -18.25
C ILE A 188 -4.55 6.38 -16.76
N LEU A 189 -4.00 7.56 -16.46
CA LEU A 189 -3.45 7.83 -15.12
C LEU A 189 -4.51 7.84 -14.01
N LYS A 190 -5.76 8.18 -14.32
CA LYS A 190 -6.90 8.15 -13.38
C LYS A 190 -7.34 6.74 -12.97
N ASP A 191 -6.82 5.72 -13.58
CA ASP A 191 -7.03 4.33 -13.14
C ASP A 191 -6.25 4.01 -11.85
N SER A 192 -5.35 4.90 -11.42
CA SER A 192 -4.74 4.84 -10.10
C SER A 192 -5.46 5.78 -9.11
N VAL A 193 -6.04 5.22 -8.06
CA VAL A 193 -6.69 5.98 -6.98
C VAL A 193 -5.67 6.87 -6.27
N ASN A 194 -4.46 6.36 -6.05
CA ASN A 194 -3.39 7.10 -5.41
C ASN A 194 -2.89 8.26 -6.28
N PHE A 195 -2.83 8.09 -7.60
CA PHE A 195 -2.48 9.21 -8.50
C PHE A 195 -3.54 10.30 -8.48
N VAL A 196 -4.82 9.93 -8.48
CA VAL A 196 -5.95 10.88 -8.38
C VAL A 196 -5.90 11.64 -7.06
N ALA A 197 -5.56 10.98 -5.94
CA ALA A 197 -5.39 11.63 -4.64
C ALA A 197 -4.27 12.68 -4.67
N TYR A 198 -3.11 12.34 -5.24
CA TYR A 198 -2.02 13.29 -5.43
C TYR A 198 -2.41 14.46 -6.33
N LEU A 199 -3.06 14.18 -7.46
CA LEU A 199 -3.51 15.25 -8.37
C LEU A 199 -4.50 16.18 -7.68
N SER A 200 -5.42 15.66 -6.88
CA SER A 200 -6.38 16.46 -6.11
C SER A 200 -5.70 17.32 -5.05
N SER A 201 -4.64 16.79 -4.40
CA SER A 201 -3.94 17.50 -3.33
C SER A 201 -3.00 18.59 -3.85
N PHE A 202 -2.39 18.38 -5.03
CA PHE A 202 -1.39 19.30 -5.58
C PHE A 202 -1.87 20.10 -6.79
N GLU A 203 -3.07 19.83 -7.30
CA GLU A 203 -3.82 20.56 -8.33
C GLU A 203 -3.12 20.70 -9.70
N ASP A 204 -1.80 20.49 -9.76
CA ASP A 204 -0.99 20.70 -10.97
C ASP A 204 0.13 19.66 -11.07
N THR A 205 0.27 19.05 -12.24
CA THR A 205 1.36 18.11 -12.55
C THR A 205 2.73 18.79 -12.60
N ASP A 206 2.78 20.10 -12.81
CA ASP A 206 4.01 20.92 -12.78
C ASP A 206 4.50 21.27 -11.38
N ASN A 207 3.71 20.96 -10.35
CA ASN A 207 4.15 21.07 -8.98
C ASN A 207 5.41 20.22 -8.73
N LYS A 208 6.35 20.75 -7.92
CA LYS A 208 7.63 20.07 -7.62
C LYS A 208 7.42 18.66 -7.06
N THR A 209 6.42 18.47 -6.19
CA THR A 209 6.10 17.15 -5.62
C THR A 209 5.58 16.21 -6.68
N MET A 210 4.66 16.65 -7.54
CA MET A 210 4.12 15.86 -8.64
C MET A 210 5.21 15.44 -9.63
N ARG A 211 6.09 16.36 -10.04
CA ARG A 211 7.24 16.02 -10.90
C ARG A 211 8.16 14.98 -10.26
N ASN A 212 8.42 15.09 -8.95
CA ASN A 212 9.22 14.10 -8.24
C ASN A 212 8.53 12.74 -8.17
N LEU A 213 7.22 12.71 -7.91
CA LEU A 213 6.39 11.51 -7.92
C LEU A 213 6.44 10.82 -9.30
N ILE A 214 6.16 11.56 -10.37
CA ILE A 214 6.16 11.05 -11.74
C ILE A 214 7.54 10.48 -12.11
N ASN A 215 8.61 11.19 -11.80
CA ASN A 215 9.98 10.71 -12.05
C ASN A 215 10.28 9.40 -11.30
N LYS A 216 9.78 9.23 -10.08
CA LYS A 216 9.96 8.00 -9.31
C LYS A 216 9.13 6.85 -9.90
N ILE A 217 7.89 7.12 -10.32
CA ILE A 217 7.05 6.13 -11.00
C ILE A 217 7.73 5.63 -12.28
N LEU A 218 8.18 6.54 -13.14
CA LEU A 218 8.87 6.20 -14.37
C LEU A 218 10.12 5.38 -14.11
N LYS A 219 10.95 5.80 -13.14
CA LYS A 219 12.14 5.05 -12.74
C LYS A 219 11.80 3.66 -12.20
N TYR A 220 10.70 3.51 -11.45
CA TYR A 220 10.23 2.22 -10.99
C TYR A 220 9.85 1.32 -12.17
N LEU A 221 9.05 1.83 -13.10
CA LEU A 221 8.62 1.12 -14.30
C LEU A 221 9.80 0.69 -15.18
N GLU A 222 10.78 1.58 -15.40
CA GLU A 222 11.97 1.30 -16.22
C GLU A 222 12.82 0.15 -15.64
N ASN A 223 12.82 -0.05 -14.33
CA ASN A 223 13.56 -1.11 -13.66
C ASN A 223 12.77 -2.41 -13.41
N LEU A 224 11.54 -2.49 -13.93
CA LEU A 224 10.76 -3.73 -13.98
C LEU A 224 11.15 -4.51 -15.24
N ASP A 225 12.00 -5.53 -15.08
CA ASP A 225 12.31 -6.56 -16.08
C ASP A 225 11.41 -7.79 -15.88
#